data_9932d92737687ef14809e00dc0e25b01
#
_entry.id   9932d92737687ef14809e00dc0e25b01
#
_cell.length_a   1.000
_cell.length_b   1.000
_cell.length_c   1.000
_cell.angle_alpha   90.00
_cell.angle_beta   90.00
_cell.angle_gamma   90.00
#
_symmetry.space_group_name_H-M   'P 1'
#
loop_
_entity.id
_entity.type
_entity.pdbx_description
1 polymer ?
#
loop_
_entity_poly.entity_id
_entity_poly.type
_entity_poly.pdbx_seq_one_letter_code
_entity_poly.pdbx_strand_id
1 'polypeptide(L)'
;MIPHEYIEELTRRTDIVELVGSYVQLKRKGRLYGGLCPFHSEKTPSFYVYPDTQSFYCFGCGAGGDAVTFTKKINSIDYVEAVKLLAQRAGMPEPTEDDKTGRLRSRILTMNKDAARFFHACLNSTVEEARQARAYWRRRGLDDKTINRFGLGYAPDDGQVLYQHLRDKGYNQQELDASGLFKRSQSGRIYCLFWRRVMTPIFDLRGNIIAFGGRVLDDSKPKYVNSPETLVYHKSDTVFALQIAKRSASHRYVLCEGYMDVISMHQAGIDTAVCACGTALTPDQVKLISQYADEVILSYDSDEAGQKATLRSLELFRNSPVRVGVLQIPGAKDPDEYIKKYGADRFKALLDGVGNALDFRLGRLRSQYDLKQDAQRLEYVKEAVEMLAQRSNPTEQEVYAGRLAEETNISKTAIMAQLADAVKKAGSRRRREQNRARLKEGEMDQIKVPYGAGRGALGMASAEQRLLAAMLREPGYIDKVSAQLRPEQFLQPQQKELYEAMLRCKEQGVEVSLATLRAFVSEEALNELSRLAAQYSDVNCTPEDIKLYLERIARGTPVASRAASMSTNDIEQYLQSMREQKQGTADAEDSV
;
A
#
# COMPACT_ATOMS: atom_id res chain seq x y z
N MET A 1 -12.00 10.03 -21.00
CA MET A 1 -10.71 10.58 -20.54
C MET A 1 -10.90 12.07 -20.35
N ILE A 2 -10.47 12.64 -19.24
CA ILE A 2 -10.61 14.09 -19.02
C ILE A 2 -9.69 14.81 -20.00
N PRO A 3 -10.16 15.85 -20.72
CA PRO A 3 -9.35 16.57 -21.69
C PRO A 3 -8.08 17.18 -21.05
N HIS A 4 -6.97 17.16 -21.78
CA HIS A 4 -5.69 17.73 -21.31
C HIS A 4 -5.82 19.20 -20.93
N GLU A 5 -6.47 19.99 -21.77
CA GLU A 5 -6.73 21.41 -21.56
C GLU A 5 -7.44 21.68 -20.22
N TYR A 6 -8.35 20.77 -19.83
CA TYR A 6 -9.04 20.87 -18.55
C TYR A 6 -8.08 20.63 -17.37
N ILE A 7 -7.19 19.62 -17.47
CA ILE A 7 -6.20 19.32 -16.42
C ILE A 7 -5.17 20.45 -16.30
N GLU A 8 -4.74 21.03 -17.41
CA GLU A 8 -3.84 22.19 -17.41
C GLU A 8 -4.47 23.40 -16.71
N GLU A 9 -5.73 23.71 -17.03
CA GLU A 9 -6.45 24.81 -16.40
C GLU A 9 -6.67 24.55 -14.90
N LEU A 10 -7.02 23.32 -14.54
CA LEU A 10 -7.17 22.90 -13.15
C LEU A 10 -5.86 23.05 -12.36
N THR A 11 -4.74 22.61 -12.97
CA THR A 11 -3.41 22.71 -12.35
C THR A 11 -2.99 24.18 -12.18
N ARG A 12 -3.27 25.03 -13.15
CA ARG A 12 -3.01 26.47 -13.07
C ARG A 12 -3.78 27.15 -11.93
N ARG A 13 -5.03 26.72 -11.68
CA ARG A 13 -5.89 27.27 -10.62
C ARG A 13 -5.67 26.64 -9.25
N THR A 14 -4.89 25.57 -9.17
CA THR A 14 -4.64 24.84 -7.91
C THR A 14 -3.21 25.08 -7.45
N ASP A 15 -3.03 25.88 -6.42
CA ASP A 15 -1.75 25.99 -5.73
C ASP A 15 -1.55 24.81 -4.79
N ILE A 16 -0.48 24.02 -5.03
CA ILE A 16 -0.20 22.83 -4.22
C ILE A 16 0.16 23.18 -2.76
N VAL A 17 0.77 24.34 -2.52
CA VAL A 17 1.13 24.76 -1.16
C VAL A 17 -0.14 25.09 -0.36
N GLU A 18 -1.08 25.79 -0.97
CA GLU A 18 -2.38 26.09 -0.37
C GLU A 18 -3.20 24.82 -0.15
N LEU A 19 -3.25 23.95 -1.16
CA LEU A 19 -3.94 22.67 -1.08
C LEU A 19 -3.41 21.83 0.07
N VAL A 20 -2.11 21.56 0.09
CA VAL A 20 -1.46 20.73 1.12
C VAL A 20 -1.54 21.41 2.48
N GLY A 21 -1.37 22.73 2.53
CA GLY A 21 -1.47 23.52 3.76
C GLY A 21 -2.84 23.44 4.46
N SER A 22 -3.91 23.07 3.73
CA SER A 22 -5.22 22.80 4.32
C SER A 22 -5.32 21.46 5.07
N TYR A 23 -4.34 20.57 4.91
CA TYR A 23 -4.27 19.25 5.56
C TYR A 23 -3.06 19.10 6.47
N VAL A 24 -1.95 19.79 6.18
CA VAL A 24 -0.66 19.63 6.84
C VAL A 24 -0.15 21.00 7.28
N GLN A 25 0.33 21.10 8.51
CA GLN A 25 1.00 22.31 8.97
C GLN A 25 2.36 22.47 8.29
N LEU A 26 2.43 23.28 7.26
CA LEU A 26 3.63 23.53 6.50
C LEU A 26 4.47 24.67 7.09
N LYS A 27 5.79 24.48 7.14
CA LYS A 27 6.76 25.52 7.51
C LYS A 27 7.67 25.81 6.30
N ARG A 28 7.85 27.08 6.00
CA ARG A 28 8.74 27.50 4.91
C ARG A 28 10.20 27.14 5.24
N LYS A 29 10.89 26.49 4.30
CA LYS A 29 12.31 26.16 4.37
C LYS A 29 13.00 26.61 3.07
N GLY A 30 13.46 27.85 3.04
CA GLY A 30 14.00 28.45 1.82
C GLY A 30 12.95 28.61 0.72
N ARG A 31 13.12 27.92 -0.40
CA ARG A 31 12.17 27.89 -1.52
C ARG A 31 11.08 26.81 -1.37
N LEU A 32 11.23 25.91 -0.41
CA LEU A 32 10.36 24.77 -0.19
C LEU A 32 9.48 24.96 1.04
N TYR A 33 8.45 24.12 1.18
CA TYR A 33 7.64 24.00 2.38
C TYR A 33 7.79 22.59 2.94
N GLY A 34 8.07 22.46 4.25
CA GLY A 34 8.24 21.18 4.92
C GLY A 34 7.23 20.98 6.03
N GLY A 35 6.79 19.74 6.24
CA GLY A 35 5.85 19.35 7.30
C GLY A 35 5.97 17.89 7.66
N LEU A 36 5.15 17.42 8.62
CA LEU A 36 5.00 16.01 8.89
C LEU A 36 4.15 15.36 7.79
N CYS A 37 4.52 14.17 7.37
CA CYS A 37 3.83 13.49 6.29
C CYS A 37 2.42 13.06 6.70
N PRO A 38 1.38 13.34 5.91
CA PRO A 38 0.03 12.88 6.19
C PRO A 38 -0.21 11.42 5.79
N PHE A 39 0.76 10.78 5.11
CA PHE A 39 0.63 9.43 4.58
C PHE A 39 1.36 8.37 5.41
N HIS A 40 2.17 8.79 6.39
CA HIS A 40 2.79 7.90 7.38
C HIS A 40 3.08 8.70 8.66
N SER A 41 3.17 8.03 9.79
CA SER A 41 3.46 8.67 11.07
C SER A 41 4.97 8.88 11.23
N GLU A 42 5.35 10.12 11.55
CA GLU A 42 6.74 10.51 11.79
C GLU A 42 6.83 11.62 12.85
N LYS A 43 7.98 11.71 13.52
CA LYS A 43 8.25 12.76 14.52
C LYS A 43 9.11 13.90 13.95
N THR A 44 9.84 13.63 12.88
CA THR A 44 10.72 14.59 12.20
C THR A 44 10.21 14.82 10.78
N PRO A 45 10.03 16.08 10.34
CA PRO A 45 9.48 16.39 9.04
C PRO A 45 10.33 15.82 7.90
N SER A 46 9.77 14.92 7.10
CA SER A 46 10.34 14.37 5.86
C SER A 46 9.50 14.64 4.61
N PHE A 47 8.36 15.31 4.78
CA PHE A 47 7.45 15.67 3.70
C PHE A 47 7.73 17.09 3.22
N TYR A 48 7.93 17.25 1.91
CA TYR A 48 8.23 18.54 1.29
C TYR A 48 7.31 18.83 0.12
N VAL A 49 6.92 20.11 0.00
CA VAL A 49 6.15 20.65 -1.13
C VAL A 49 7.04 21.60 -1.90
N TYR A 50 7.04 21.44 -3.22
CA TYR A 50 7.88 22.14 -4.20
C TYR A 50 7.00 23.08 -5.03
N PRO A 51 6.96 24.39 -4.73
CA PRO A 51 6.11 25.35 -5.47
C PRO A 51 6.50 25.45 -6.94
N ASP A 52 7.81 25.40 -7.25
CA ASP A 52 8.34 25.58 -8.59
C ASP A 52 7.88 24.47 -9.57
N THR A 53 7.73 23.26 -9.08
CA THR A 53 7.28 22.09 -9.88
C THR A 53 5.86 21.68 -9.58
N GLN A 54 5.14 22.40 -8.71
CA GLN A 54 3.78 22.09 -8.24
C GLN A 54 3.65 20.63 -7.80
N SER A 55 4.63 20.15 -7.01
CA SER A 55 4.74 18.76 -6.58
C SER A 55 4.99 18.62 -5.09
N PHE A 56 4.79 17.43 -4.56
CA PHE A 56 5.24 17.06 -3.22
C PHE A 56 6.04 15.76 -3.27
N TYR A 57 6.92 15.58 -2.29
CA TYR A 57 7.62 14.33 -2.07
C TYR A 57 7.92 14.10 -0.59
N CYS A 58 7.76 12.87 -0.11
CA CYS A 58 8.10 12.45 1.23
C CYS A 58 9.31 11.51 1.21
N PHE A 59 10.43 11.92 1.80
CA PHE A 59 11.65 11.10 1.89
C PHE A 59 11.53 9.95 2.90
N GLY A 60 10.49 9.95 3.77
CA GLY A 60 10.24 8.87 4.73
C GLY A 60 9.52 7.67 4.12
N CYS A 61 8.43 7.90 3.37
CA CYS A 61 7.61 6.81 2.81
C CYS A 61 7.62 6.74 1.28
N GLY A 62 8.36 7.63 0.58
CA GLY A 62 8.43 7.66 -0.87
C GLY A 62 7.16 8.16 -1.58
N ALA A 63 6.16 8.66 -0.86
CA ALA A 63 4.96 9.20 -1.48
C ALA A 63 5.27 10.52 -2.18
N GLY A 64 4.96 10.63 -3.46
CA GLY A 64 5.19 11.82 -4.26
C GLY A 64 4.11 12.00 -5.32
N GLY A 65 4.12 13.16 -6.00
CA GLY A 65 3.21 13.51 -7.07
C GLY A 65 2.81 14.97 -7.10
N ASP A 66 1.75 15.26 -7.84
CA ASP A 66 1.11 16.57 -8.02
C ASP A 66 -0.10 16.77 -7.09
N ALA A 67 -0.83 17.87 -7.27
CA ALA A 67 -2.05 18.20 -6.53
C ALA A 67 -3.14 17.11 -6.65
N VAL A 68 -3.29 16.51 -7.84
CA VAL A 68 -4.27 15.43 -8.07
C VAL A 68 -3.86 14.17 -7.32
N THR A 69 -2.57 13.82 -7.35
CA THR A 69 -2.03 12.67 -6.59
C THR A 69 -2.18 12.88 -5.09
N PHE A 70 -1.89 14.09 -4.61
CA PHE A 70 -2.10 14.42 -3.20
C PHE A 70 -3.56 14.25 -2.79
N THR A 71 -4.50 14.81 -3.56
CA THR A 71 -5.94 14.73 -3.29
C THR A 71 -6.46 13.30 -3.35
N LYS A 72 -6.00 12.50 -4.32
CA LYS A 72 -6.26 11.07 -4.44
C LYS A 72 -5.84 10.31 -3.18
N LYS A 73 -4.59 10.52 -2.73
CA LYS A 73 -4.00 9.81 -1.59
C LYS A 73 -4.62 10.21 -0.25
N ILE A 74 -4.80 11.52 0.00
CA ILE A 74 -5.29 12.02 1.30
C ILE A 74 -6.77 11.69 1.52
N ASN A 75 -7.56 11.65 0.46
CA ASN A 75 -8.99 11.33 0.54
C ASN A 75 -9.29 9.86 0.22
N SER A 76 -8.30 9.06 -0.15
CA SER A 76 -8.46 7.66 -0.60
C SER A 76 -9.50 7.53 -1.72
N ILE A 77 -9.37 8.37 -2.76
CA ILE A 77 -10.27 8.47 -3.89
C ILE A 77 -9.56 8.16 -5.21
N ASP A 78 -10.35 7.89 -6.28
CA ASP A 78 -9.77 7.70 -7.60
C ASP A 78 -9.36 9.03 -8.27
N TYR A 79 -8.74 8.91 -9.45
CA TYR A 79 -8.25 10.05 -10.22
C TYR A 79 -9.36 11.01 -10.61
N VAL A 80 -10.48 10.49 -11.12
CA VAL A 80 -11.59 11.29 -11.62
C VAL A 80 -12.26 12.07 -10.50
N GLU A 81 -12.46 11.41 -9.37
CA GLU A 81 -13.03 12.02 -8.18
C GLU A 81 -12.09 13.08 -7.57
N ALA A 82 -10.76 12.83 -7.60
CA ALA A 82 -9.77 13.81 -7.18
C ALA A 82 -9.81 15.07 -8.07
N VAL A 83 -9.91 14.88 -9.39
CA VAL A 83 -10.07 16.00 -10.35
C VAL A 83 -11.38 16.75 -10.10
N LYS A 84 -12.51 16.07 -9.89
CA LYS A 84 -13.79 16.71 -9.58
C LYS A 84 -13.73 17.51 -8.29
N LEU A 85 -13.12 16.95 -7.24
CA LEU A 85 -12.96 17.64 -5.95
C LEU A 85 -12.11 18.90 -6.08
N LEU A 86 -11.01 18.82 -6.83
CA LEU A 86 -10.16 19.98 -7.11
C LEU A 86 -10.86 21.02 -7.99
N ALA A 87 -11.62 20.58 -8.99
CA ALA A 87 -12.41 21.46 -9.85
C ALA A 87 -13.44 22.24 -9.04
N GLN A 88 -14.16 21.58 -8.14
CA GLN A 88 -15.08 22.23 -7.22
C GLN A 88 -14.38 23.26 -6.35
N ARG A 89 -13.19 22.92 -5.81
CA ARG A 89 -12.39 23.86 -5.00
C ARG A 89 -11.89 25.06 -5.82
N ALA A 90 -11.52 24.82 -7.07
CA ALA A 90 -11.03 25.85 -8.00
C ALA A 90 -12.16 26.66 -8.67
N GLY A 91 -13.43 26.40 -8.36
CA GLY A 91 -14.58 27.05 -8.99
C GLY A 91 -14.72 26.76 -10.48
N MET A 92 -14.22 25.60 -10.93
CA MET A 92 -14.34 25.13 -12.32
C MET A 92 -15.60 24.27 -12.50
N PRO A 93 -16.23 24.29 -13.68
CA PRO A 93 -17.31 23.34 -13.99
C PRO A 93 -16.77 21.92 -13.93
N GLU A 94 -17.62 20.95 -13.58
CA GLU A 94 -17.20 19.53 -13.59
C GLU A 94 -16.72 19.12 -14.99
N PRO A 95 -15.64 18.30 -15.07
CA PRO A 95 -15.14 17.84 -16.35
C PRO A 95 -16.21 17.01 -17.06
N THR A 96 -16.50 17.36 -18.31
CA THR A 96 -17.39 16.58 -19.18
C THR A 96 -16.61 15.36 -19.67
N GLU A 97 -16.95 14.21 -19.14
CA GLU A 97 -16.27 12.95 -19.46
C GLU A 97 -17.05 12.09 -20.45
N ASP A 98 -16.33 11.57 -21.41
CA ASP A 98 -16.64 10.29 -22.06
C ASP A 98 -15.86 9.15 -21.36
N ASP A 99 -15.93 9.12 -20.03
CA ASP A 99 -15.24 8.10 -19.21
C ASP A 99 -16.12 6.87 -19.07
N LYS A 100 -15.96 5.95 -20.03
CA LYS A 100 -16.63 4.64 -19.99
C LYS A 100 -16.29 3.86 -18.70
N THR A 101 -15.06 3.99 -18.20
CA THR A 101 -14.60 3.29 -16.99
C THR A 101 -15.22 3.88 -15.72
N GLY A 102 -15.22 5.20 -15.57
CA GLY A 102 -15.87 5.88 -14.43
C GLY A 102 -17.38 5.66 -14.42
N ARG A 103 -18.04 5.72 -15.58
CA ARG A 103 -19.46 5.37 -15.70
C ARG A 103 -19.71 3.92 -15.28
N LEU A 104 -18.91 2.97 -15.78
CA LEU A 104 -19.02 1.56 -15.41
C LEU A 104 -18.80 1.35 -13.91
N ARG A 105 -17.81 2.01 -13.31
CA ARG A 105 -17.55 2.00 -11.86
C ARG A 105 -18.76 2.50 -11.07
N SER A 106 -19.32 3.65 -11.43
CA SER A 106 -20.52 4.21 -10.79
C SER A 106 -21.73 3.28 -10.93
N ARG A 107 -21.90 2.65 -12.11
CA ARG A 107 -22.95 1.67 -12.35
C ARG A 107 -22.79 0.42 -11.49
N ILE A 108 -21.54 -0.09 -11.31
CA ILE A 108 -21.26 -1.24 -10.43
C ILE A 108 -21.57 -0.90 -8.96
N LEU A 109 -21.20 0.28 -8.46
CA LEU A 109 -21.54 0.70 -7.10
C LEU A 109 -23.06 0.77 -6.88
N THR A 110 -23.80 1.32 -7.85
CA THR A 110 -25.26 1.37 -7.81
C THR A 110 -25.87 -0.02 -7.85
N MET A 111 -25.34 -0.91 -8.69
CA MET A 111 -25.75 -2.31 -8.79
C MET A 111 -25.50 -3.07 -7.49
N ASN A 112 -24.34 -2.90 -6.87
CA ASN A 112 -24.04 -3.52 -5.58
C ASN A 112 -25.02 -3.07 -4.48
N LYS A 113 -25.39 -1.78 -4.48
CA LYS A 113 -26.41 -1.26 -3.57
C LYS A 113 -27.78 -1.90 -3.83
N ASP A 114 -28.16 -2.09 -5.07
CA ASP A 114 -29.42 -2.74 -5.45
C ASP A 114 -29.40 -4.24 -5.10
N ALA A 115 -28.27 -4.92 -5.34
CA ALA A 115 -28.08 -6.32 -4.95
C ALA A 115 -28.13 -6.50 -3.41
N ALA A 116 -27.54 -5.59 -2.64
CA ALA A 116 -27.61 -5.64 -1.18
C ALA A 116 -29.05 -5.46 -0.68
N ARG A 117 -29.82 -4.52 -1.27
CA ARG A 117 -31.24 -4.34 -0.96
C ARG A 117 -32.05 -5.58 -1.29
N PHE A 118 -31.75 -6.20 -2.42
CA PHE A 118 -32.37 -7.45 -2.84
C PHE A 118 -32.09 -8.57 -1.82
N PHE A 119 -30.84 -8.81 -1.47
CA PHE A 119 -30.48 -9.83 -0.48
C PHE A 119 -31.10 -9.56 0.91
N HIS A 120 -31.16 -8.28 1.32
CA HIS A 120 -31.81 -7.91 2.58
C HIS A 120 -33.33 -8.13 2.52
N ALA A 121 -33.97 -7.82 1.40
CA ALA A 121 -35.40 -8.11 1.19
C ALA A 121 -35.67 -9.62 1.17
N CYS A 122 -34.81 -10.41 0.53
CA CYS A 122 -34.91 -11.87 0.56
C CYS A 122 -34.82 -12.42 2.00
N LEU A 123 -33.90 -11.89 2.83
CA LEU A 123 -33.80 -12.28 4.24
C LEU A 123 -35.09 -12.01 5.00
N ASN A 124 -35.78 -10.93 4.71
CA ASN A 124 -37.01 -10.50 5.39
C ASN A 124 -38.29 -11.09 4.77
N SER A 125 -38.18 -11.89 3.72
CA SER A 125 -39.33 -12.54 3.09
C SER A 125 -39.93 -13.66 3.97
N THR A 126 -41.14 -14.13 3.60
CA THR A 126 -41.88 -15.16 4.36
C THR A 126 -41.53 -16.59 3.93
N VAL A 127 -40.70 -16.77 2.92
CA VAL A 127 -40.31 -18.09 2.41
C VAL A 127 -39.47 -18.87 3.44
N GLU A 128 -39.54 -20.21 3.37
CA GLU A 128 -38.92 -21.09 4.36
C GLU A 128 -37.41 -20.91 4.44
N GLU A 129 -36.73 -20.78 3.32
CA GLU A 129 -35.28 -20.56 3.21
C GLU A 129 -34.84 -19.25 3.91
N ALA A 130 -35.65 -18.21 3.81
CA ALA A 130 -35.42 -16.94 4.50
C ALA A 130 -35.59 -17.10 6.02
N ARG A 131 -36.57 -17.93 6.46
CA ARG A 131 -36.70 -18.27 7.89
C ARG A 131 -35.48 -19.00 8.42
N GLN A 132 -34.95 -19.95 7.66
CA GLN A 132 -33.69 -20.65 7.99
C GLN A 132 -32.49 -19.69 8.07
N ALA A 133 -32.39 -18.77 7.14
CA ALA A 133 -31.34 -17.73 7.14
C ALA A 133 -31.43 -16.79 8.36
N ARG A 134 -32.65 -16.34 8.72
CA ARG A 134 -32.89 -15.57 9.96
C ARG A 134 -32.57 -16.39 11.21
N ALA A 135 -32.98 -17.65 11.24
CA ALA A 135 -32.65 -18.55 12.33
C ALA A 135 -31.16 -18.78 12.49
N TYR A 136 -30.41 -18.80 11.36
CA TYR A 136 -28.94 -18.85 11.38
C TYR A 136 -28.37 -17.62 12.09
N TRP A 137 -28.75 -16.39 11.70
CA TRP A 137 -28.26 -15.17 12.33
C TRP A 137 -28.60 -15.11 13.83
N ARG A 138 -29.82 -15.53 14.21
CA ARG A 138 -30.24 -15.61 15.62
C ARG A 138 -29.45 -16.65 16.41
N ARG A 139 -29.17 -17.83 15.84
CA ARG A 139 -28.28 -18.83 16.47
C ARG A 139 -26.85 -18.29 16.63
N ARG A 140 -26.41 -17.41 15.73
CA ARG A 140 -25.17 -16.68 15.88
C ARG A 140 -25.26 -15.56 16.93
N GLY A 141 -26.41 -15.37 17.58
CA GLY A 141 -26.59 -14.38 18.64
C GLY A 141 -26.81 -12.95 18.15
N LEU A 142 -27.02 -12.75 16.83
CA LEU A 142 -27.19 -11.39 16.29
C LEU A 142 -28.63 -10.91 16.48
N ASP A 143 -28.74 -9.65 16.93
CA ASP A 143 -30.02 -8.94 17.02
C ASP A 143 -30.40 -8.27 15.68
N ASP A 144 -31.67 -7.87 15.55
CA ASP A 144 -32.17 -7.25 14.33
C ASP A 144 -31.52 -5.88 14.07
N LYS A 145 -31.09 -5.16 15.12
CA LYS A 145 -30.37 -3.88 15.00
C LYS A 145 -29.00 -4.09 14.32
N THR A 146 -28.29 -5.12 14.72
CA THR A 146 -26.98 -5.47 14.13
C THR A 146 -27.14 -5.99 12.70
N ILE A 147 -28.13 -6.85 12.45
CA ILE A 147 -28.47 -7.33 11.11
C ILE A 147 -28.71 -6.16 10.15
N ASN A 148 -29.52 -5.19 10.58
CA ASN A 148 -29.84 -4.00 9.78
C ASN A 148 -28.63 -3.07 9.64
N ARG A 149 -27.84 -2.86 10.71
CA ARG A 149 -26.64 -2.00 10.70
C ARG A 149 -25.60 -2.47 9.70
N PHE A 150 -25.39 -3.77 9.59
CA PHE A 150 -24.44 -4.36 8.65
C PHE A 150 -25.07 -4.67 7.28
N GLY A 151 -26.39 -4.49 7.12
CA GLY A 151 -27.10 -4.78 5.88
C GLY A 151 -27.05 -6.27 5.51
N LEU A 152 -27.06 -7.15 6.53
CA LEU A 152 -26.99 -8.58 6.30
C LEU A 152 -28.19 -9.07 5.49
N GLY A 153 -27.99 -10.09 4.66
CA GLY A 153 -28.97 -10.55 3.71
C GLY A 153 -28.96 -12.06 3.53
N TYR A 154 -29.77 -12.51 2.57
CA TYR A 154 -29.83 -13.89 2.10
C TYR A 154 -29.87 -13.94 0.59
N ALA A 155 -29.00 -14.73 -0.02
CA ALA A 155 -29.04 -15.05 -1.44
C ALA A 155 -29.86 -16.33 -1.64
N PRO A 156 -30.99 -16.28 -2.37
CA PRO A 156 -31.90 -17.41 -2.55
C PRO A 156 -31.26 -18.55 -3.32
N ASP A 157 -31.94 -19.69 -3.34
CA ASP A 157 -31.49 -20.93 -3.98
C ASP A 157 -31.34 -20.77 -5.50
N ASP A 158 -32.27 -20.02 -6.12
CA ASP A 158 -32.20 -19.69 -7.54
C ASP A 158 -31.46 -18.37 -7.77
N GLY A 159 -30.20 -18.49 -8.22
CA GLY A 159 -29.37 -17.34 -8.56
C GLY A 159 -29.86 -16.53 -9.80
N GLN A 160 -30.81 -17.08 -10.58
CA GLN A 160 -31.39 -16.37 -11.72
C GLN A 160 -32.31 -15.23 -11.27
N VAL A 161 -32.90 -15.32 -10.07
CA VAL A 161 -33.78 -14.28 -9.54
C VAL A 161 -33.03 -12.95 -9.37
N LEU A 162 -31.78 -12.97 -8.85
CA LEU A 162 -30.96 -11.77 -8.76
C LEU A 162 -30.61 -11.23 -10.17
N TYR A 163 -30.25 -12.12 -11.09
CA TYR A 163 -29.91 -11.73 -12.45
C TYR A 163 -31.09 -11.01 -13.12
N GLN A 164 -32.29 -11.59 -13.06
CA GLN A 164 -33.49 -11.00 -13.63
C GLN A 164 -33.85 -9.66 -12.95
N HIS A 165 -33.78 -9.61 -11.62
CA HIS A 165 -34.03 -8.38 -10.85
C HIS A 165 -33.12 -7.22 -11.30
N LEU A 166 -31.84 -7.48 -11.55
CA LEU A 166 -30.90 -6.45 -12.00
C LEU A 166 -31.13 -6.10 -13.48
N ARG A 167 -31.49 -7.07 -14.32
CA ARG A 167 -31.91 -6.81 -15.72
C ARG A 167 -33.12 -5.91 -15.80
N ASP A 168 -34.13 -6.15 -14.97
CA ASP A 168 -35.36 -5.34 -14.90
C ASP A 168 -35.08 -3.91 -14.41
N LYS A 169 -34.02 -3.71 -13.63
CA LYS A 169 -33.51 -2.38 -13.25
C LYS A 169 -32.69 -1.69 -14.35
N GLY A 170 -32.54 -2.29 -15.50
CA GLY A 170 -31.89 -1.69 -16.68
C GLY A 170 -30.36 -1.83 -16.67
N TYR A 171 -29.80 -2.80 -15.92
CA TYR A 171 -28.38 -3.12 -16.04
C TYR A 171 -28.12 -3.95 -17.29
N ASN A 172 -27.10 -3.53 -18.08
CA ASN A 172 -26.73 -4.24 -19.30
C ASN A 172 -25.77 -5.41 -18.99
N GLN A 173 -25.49 -6.25 -20.02
CA GLN A 173 -24.68 -7.44 -19.84
C GLN A 173 -23.23 -7.12 -19.45
N GLN A 174 -22.64 -6.06 -20.00
CA GLN A 174 -21.27 -5.65 -19.67
C GLN A 174 -21.15 -5.22 -18.20
N GLU A 175 -22.14 -4.51 -17.67
CA GLU A 175 -22.20 -4.08 -16.27
C GLU A 175 -22.34 -5.29 -15.34
N LEU A 176 -23.21 -6.26 -15.70
CA LEU A 176 -23.41 -7.49 -14.94
C LEU A 176 -22.13 -8.35 -14.89
N ASP A 177 -21.45 -8.52 -16.03
CA ASP A 177 -20.21 -9.28 -16.11
C ASP A 177 -19.06 -8.63 -15.28
N ALA A 178 -19.02 -7.28 -15.24
CA ALA A 178 -18.02 -6.52 -14.50
C ALA A 178 -18.30 -6.41 -12.99
N SER A 179 -19.51 -6.76 -12.53
CA SER A 179 -19.94 -6.56 -11.13
C SER A 179 -19.30 -7.53 -10.13
N GLY A 180 -18.80 -8.69 -10.60
CA GLY A 180 -18.34 -9.79 -9.73
C GLY A 180 -19.46 -10.55 -9.00
N LEU A 181 -20.74 -10.26 -9.31
CA LEU A 181 -21.89 -11.00 -8.77
C LEU A 181 -22.18 -12.28 -9.55
N PHE A 182 -21.76 -12.34 -10.80
CA PHE A 182 -22.06 -13.43 -11.74
C PHE A 182 -20.78 -14.04 -12.30
N LYS A 183 -20.90 -15.30 -12.70
CA LYS A 183 -19.87 -16.03 -13.46
C LYS A 183 -20.50 -16.69 -14.68
N ARG A 184 -19.66 -16.96 -15.69
CA ARG A 184 -20.02 -17.77 -16.85
C ARG A 184 -19.47 -19.17 -16.70
N SER A 185 -20.31 -20.19 -16.95
CA SER A 185 -19.85 -21.57 -17.08
C SER A 185 -19.09 -21.75 -18.40
N GLN A 186 -18.42 -22.89 -18.56
CA GLN A 186 -17.76 -23.28 -19.81
C GLN A 186 -18.76 -23.36 -20.99
N SER A 187 -20.04 -23.66 -20.71
CA SER A 187 -21.13 -23.65 -21.69
C SER A 187 -21.73 -22.26 -21.98
N GLY A 188 -21.13 -21.18 -21.42
CA GLY A 188 -21.62 -19.80 -21.59
C GLY A 188 -22.81 -19.41 -20.72
N ARG A 189 -23.37 -20.33 -19.91
CA ARG A 189 -24.47 -20.02 -19.01
C ARG A 189 -24.01 -19.11 -17.86
N ILE A 190 -24.76 -18.04 -17.62
CA ILE A 190 -24.53 -17.12 -16.51
C ILE A 190 -25.17 -17.68 -15.26
N TYR A 191 -24.46 -17.64 -14.15
CA TYR A 191 -24.98 -18.02 -12.83
C TYR A 191 -24.50 -17.05 -11.76
N CYS A 192 -25.32 -16.83 -10.72
CA CYS A 192 -24.95 -16.03 -9.58
C CYS A 192 -23.83 -16.73 -8.78
N LEU A 193 -22.80 -15.97 -8.37
CA LEU A 193 -21.73 -16.48 -7.51
C LEU A 193 -22.25 -16.84 -6.12
N PHE A 194 -23.28 -16.12 -5.69
CA PHE A 194 -23.90 -16.27 -4.38
C PHE A 194 -25.29 -16.92 -4.54
N TRP A 195 -25.44 -18.12 -3.97
CA TRP A 195 -26.69 -18.87 -3.92
C TRP A 195 -26.71 -19.70 -2.64
N ARG A 196 -27.87 -19.83 -2.00
CA ARG A 196 -28.08 -20.52 -0.70
C ARG A 196 -27.12 -20.02 0.39
N ARG A 197 -26.86 -18.70 0.45
CA ARG A 197 -25.88 -18.13 1.37
C ARG A 197 -26.45 -16.96 2.16
N VAL A 198 -26.09 -16.87 3.44
CA VAL A 198 -26.22 -15.62 4.18
C VAL A 198 -25.16 -14.65 3.69
N MET A 199 -25.58 -13.40 3.48
CA MET A 199 -24.80 -12.38 2.78
C MET A 199 -24.34 -11.28 3.71
N THR A 200 -23.09 -10.87 3.56
CA THR A 200 -22.46 -9.77 4.29
C THR A 200 -21.92 -8.78 3.27
N PRO A 201 -22.50 -7.57 3.14
CA PRO A 201 -21.95 -6.51 2.29
C PRO A 201 -20.59 -6.02 2.82
N ILE A 202 -19.68 -5.72 1.91
CA ILE A 202 -18.37 -5.13 2.20
C ILE A 202 -18.42 -3.69 1.70
N PHE A 203 -17.99 -2.76 2.56
CA PHE A 203 -18.07 -1.33 2.31
C PHE A 203 -16.69 -0.72 2.09
N ASP A 204 -16.62 0.29 1.23
CA ASP A 204 -15.46 1.19 1.17
C ASP A 204 -15.48 2.20 2.34
N LEU A 205 -14.43 3.02 2.43
CA LEU A 205 -14.32 4.04 3.49
C LEU A 205 -15.42 5.11 3.43
N ARG A 206 -16.15 5.24 2.31
CA ARG A 206 -17.24 6.21 2.13
C ARG A 206 -18.60 5.62 2.46
N GLY A 207 -18.67 4.30 2.62
CA GLY A 207 -19.92 3.58 2.87
C GLY A 207 -20.61 3.09 1.59
N ASN A 208 -19.93 3.08 0.44
CA ASN A 208 -20.42 2.41 -0.74
C ASN A 208 -20.24 0.91 -0.62
N ILE A 209 -21.18 0.12 -1.12
CA ILE A 209 -21.05 -1.34 -1.15
C ILE A 209 -20.19 -1.71 -2.36
N ILE A 210 -19.01 -2.28 -2.10
CA ILE A 210 -18.03 -2.62 -3.14
C ILE A 210 -17.95 -4.11 -3.44
N ALA A 211 -18.37 -4.96 -2.48
CA ALA A 211 -18.29 -6.41 -2.59
C ALA A 211 -19.23 -7.10 -1.60
N PHE A 212 -19.22 -8.42 -1.63
CA PHE A 212 -20.00 -9.27 -0.72
C PHE A 212 -19.17 -10.47 -0.25
N GLY A 213 -19.40 -10.86 1.02
CA GLY A 213 -19.07 -12.16 1.54
C GLY A 213 -20.34 -13.02 1.65
N GLY A 214 -20.26 -14.27 1.24
CA GLY A 214 -21.38 -15.22 1.35
C GLY A 214 -20.97 -16.48 2.09
N ARG A 215 -21.76 -16.91 3.11
CA ARG A 215 -21.53 -18.14 3.87
C ARG A 215 -22.70 -19.09 3.70
N VAL A 216 -22.41 -20.38 3.49
CA VAL A 216 -23.45 -21.42 3.44
C VAL A 216 -24.14 -21.59 4.78
N LEU A 217 -25.42 -22.03 4.74
CA LEU A 217 -26.23 -22.34 5.92
C LEU A 217 -25.93 -23.73 6.47
N ASP A 218 -25.42 -24.61 5.66
CA ASP A 218 -25.07 -25.99 5.93
C ASP A 218 -23.54 -26.22 5.91
N ASP A 219 -23.08 -27.47 5.85
CA ASP A 219 -21.67 -27.85 5.79
C ASP A 219 -21.12 -28.00 4.36
N SER A 220 -21.85 -27.49 3.36
CA SER A 220 -21.40 -27.53 1.97
C SER A 220 -20.14 -26.69 1.75
N LYS A 221 -19.32 -27.09 0.78
CA LYS A 221 -18.07 -26.41 0.44
C LYS A 221 -18.18 -25.69 -0.90
N PRO A 222 -17.53 -24.53 -1.04
CA PRO A 222 -16.74 -23.80 -0.03
C PRO A 222 -17.64 -23.11 1.00
N LYS A 223 -17.23 -23.15 2.28
CA LYS A 223 -17.98 -22.57 3.40
C LYS A 223 -18.19 -21.07 3.24
N TYR A 224 -17.16 -20.35 2.80
CA TYR A 224 -17.19 -18.92 2.49
C TYR A 224 -16.83 -18.67 1.02
N VAL A 225 -17.52 -17.71 0.43
CA VAL A 225 -17.21 -17.17 -0.89
C VAL A 225 -17.22 -15.65 -0.79
N ASN A 226 -16.18 -14.99 -1.29
CA ASN A 226 -16.11 -13.55 -1.42
C ASN A 226 -16.16 -13.14 -2.88
N SER A 227 -16.62 -11.92 -3.17
CA SER A 227 -16.52 -11.33 -4.50
C SER A 227 -15.11 -11.45 -5.06
N PRO A 228 -14.93 -11.65 -6.36
CA PRO A 228 -13.64 -11.54 -7.04
C PRO A 228 -13.18 -10.07 -7.05
N GLU A 229 -11.96 -9.82 -7.53
CA GLU A 229 -11.47 -8.49 -7.85
C GLU A 229 -12.37 -7.83 -8.91
N THR A 230 -12.67 -6.54 -8.75
CA THR A 230 -13.47 -5.75 -9.67
C THR A 230 -12.91 -4.33 -9.80
N LEU A 231 -13.51 -3.49 -10.65
CA LEU A 231 -13.14 -2.06 -10.74
C LEU A 231 -13.36 -1.28 -9.43
N VAL A 232 -14.14 -1.81 -8.50
CA VAL A 232 -14.49 -1.14 -7.24
C VAL A 232 -14.00 -1.88 -5.99
N TYR A 233 -13.46 -3.08 -6.13
CA TYR A 233 -13.06 -3.93 -5.01
C TYR A 233 -11.71 -4.61 -5.22
N HIS A 234 -10.78 -4.34 -4.32
CA HIS A 234 -9.47 -4.98 -4.23
C HIS A 234 -9.30 -5.56 -2.84
N LYS A 235 -9.11 -6.88 -2.76
CA LYS A 235 -8.96 -7.58 -1.46
C LYS A 235 -7.72 -7.15 -0.69
N SER A 236 -6.68 -6.80 -1.43
CA SER A 236 -5.37 -6.44 -0.87
C SER A 236 -5.37 -5.13 -0.09
N ASP A 237 -6.31 -4.22 -0.37
CA ASP A 237 -6.38 -2.88 0.23
C ASP A 237 -7.70 -2.61 0.96
N THR A 238 -8.62 -3.57 0.97
CA THR A 238 -9.92 -3.45 1.64
C THR A 238 -9.87 -4.06 3.04
N VAL A 239 -10.38 -3.31 4.03
CA VAL A 239 -10.53 -3.74 5.43
C VAL A 239 -12.00 -3.67 5.82
N PHE A 240 -12.58 -4.82 6.23
CA PHE A 240 -13.99 -4.92 6.63
C PHE A 240 -14.28 -4.11 7.88
N ALA A 241 -15.41 -3.40 7.90
CA ALA A 241 -15.91 -2.53 8.96
C ALA A 241 -15.03 -1.29 9.27
N LEU A 242 -13.96 -1.02 8.50
CA LEU A 242 -13.12 0.16 8.73
C LEU A 242 -13.89 1.48 8.55
N GLN A 243 -14.90 1.54 7.67
CA GLN A 243 -15.78 2.71 7.51
C GLN A 243 -16.57 3.05 8.78
N ILE A 244 -16.78 2.08 9.67
CA ILE A 244 -17.39 2.29 10.99
C ILE A 244 -16.30 2.64 11.99
N ALA A 245 -15.24 1.82 12.06
CA ALA A 245 -14.16 1.95 13.03
C ALA A 245 -13.47 3.32 12.98
N LYS A 246 -13.26 3.90 11.79
CA LYS A 246 -12.66 5.23 11.61
C LYS A 246 -13.48 6.40 12.21
N ARG A 247 -14.76 6.16 12.53
CA ARG A 247 -15.65 7.16 13.15
C ARG A 247 -15.72 7.03 14.67
N SER A 248 -15.12 5.97 15.22
CA SER A 248 -15.03 5.78 16.67
C SER A 248 -14.12 6.85 17.28
N ALA A 249 -14.43 7.23 18.52
CA ALA A 249 -13.55 8.08 19.30
C ALA A 249 -12.29 7.33 19.78
N SER A 250 -12.30 6.01 19.74
CA SER A 250 -11.16 5.17 20.10
C SER A 250 -10.28 4.91 18.89
N HIS A 251 -8.98 5.16 19.01
CA HIS A 251 -7.97 4.80 18.03
C HIS A 251 -7.28 3.46 18.35
N ARG A 252 -7.89 2.66 19.22
CA ARG A 252 -7.46 1.30 19.59
C ARG A 252 -8.29 0.28 18.85
N TYR A 253 -7.74 -0.29 17.78
CA TYR A 253 -8.46 -1.19 16.88
C TYR A 253 -8.24 -2.65 17.25
N VAL A 254 -9.27 -3.48 17.02
CA VAL A 254 -9.19 -4.93 17.20
C VAL A 254 -9.22 -5.59 15.83
N LEU A 255 -8.12 -6.22 15.45
CA LEU A 255 -7.98 -6.93 14.18
C LEU A 255 -8.30 -8.40 14.36
N CYS A 256 -9.41 -8.84 13.76
CA CYS A 256 -9.95 -10.19 13.84
C CYS A 256 -9.66 -11.00 12.57
N GLU A 257 -9.96 -12.29 12.61
CA GLU A 257 -9.78 -13.18 11.46
C GLU A 257 -10.96 -13.12 10.49
N GLY A 258 -12.21 -13.05 11.02
CA GLY A 258 -13.41 -13.17 10.22
C GLY A 258 -14.49 -12.11 10.43
N TYR A 259 -15.42 -12.05 9.47
CA TYR A 259 -16.56 -11.11 9.53
C TYR A 259 -17.44 -11.32 10.78
N MET A 260 -17.61 -12.57 11.21
CA MET A 260 -18.49 -12.87 12.35
C MET A 260 -17.92 -12.31 13.66
N ASP A 261 -16.61 -12.42 13.86
CA ASP A 261 -15.95 -11.87 15.05
C ASP A 261 -16.12 -10.36 15.11
N VAL A 262 -15.91 -9.69 13.97
CA VAL A 262 -16.11 -8.25 13.84
C VAL A 262 -17.56 -7.88 14.15
N ILE A 263 -18.55 -8.55 13.54
CA ILE A 263 -19.98 -8.24 13.73
C ILE A 263 -20.39 -8.46 15.19
N SER A 264 -19.97 -9.58 15.82
CA SER A 264 -20.21 -9.86 17.24
C SER A 264 -19.60 -8.81 18.16
N MET A 265 -18.37 -8.37 17.89
CA MET A 265 -17.73 -7.30 18.66
C MET A 265 -18.47 -5.98 18.51
N HIS A 266 -18.87 -5.60 17.31
CA HIS A 266 -19.68 -4.39 17.09
C HIS A 266 -21.00 -4.45 17.85
N GLN A 267 -21.67 -5.60 17.88
CA GLN A 267 -22.86 -5.79 18.69
C GLN A 267 -22.58 -5.63 20.19
N ALA A 268 -21.41 -6.11 20.65
CA ALA A 268 -20.94 -5.96 22.03
C ALA A 268 -20.48 -4.52 22.37
N GLY A 269 -20.58 -3.57 21.42
CA GLY A 269 -20.19 -2.17 21.59
C GLY A 269 -18.69 -1.91 21.41
N ILE A 270 -17.97 -2.81 20.72
CA ILE A 270 -16.57 -2.65 20.33
C ILE A 270 -16.55 -2.28 18.84
N ASP A 271 -16.80 -1.01 18.55
CA ASP A 271 -17.00 -0.48 17.19
C ASP A 271 -15.69 -0.24 16.40
N THR A 272 -14.55 -0.58 17.01
CA THR A 272 -13.22 -0.52 16.40
C THR A 272 -12.72 -1.89 15.90
N ALA A 273 -13.57 -2.94 15.94
CA ALA A 273 -13.23 -4.25 15.39
C ALA A 273 -13.24 -4.20 13.86
N VAL A 274 -12.20 -4.78 13.24
CA VAL A 274 -11.98 -4.85 11.79
C VAL A 274 -11.39 -6.21 11.40
N CYS A 275 -11.49 -6.61 10.13
CA CYS A 275 -10.75 -7.77 9.63
C CYS A 275 -10.36 -7.63 8.15
N ALA A 276 -9.42 -8.46 7.70
CA ALA A 276 -9.12 -8.64 6.30
C ALA A 276 -10.28 -9.34 5.56
N CYS A 277 -10.43 -9.10 4.26
CA CYS A 277 -11.55 -9.60 3.47
C CYS A 277 -11.30 -11.01 2.90
N GLY A 278 -11.11 -12.01 3.79
CA GLY A 278 -10.96 -13.42 3.39
C GLY A 278 -9.61 -13.76 2.76
N THR A 279 -8.59 -12.97 3.04
CA THR A 279 -7.19 -13.19 2.71
C THR A 279 -6.33 -12.98 3.95
N ALA A 280 -5.09 -13.47 3.92
CA ALA A 280 -4.12 -13.05 4.93
C ALA A 280 -3.91 -11.53 4.86
N LEU A 281 -3.63 -10.92 6.01
CA LEU A 281 -3.33 -9.49 6.11
C LEU A 281 -2.21 -9.08 5.14
N THR A 282 -2.38 -7.95 4.47
CA THR A 282 -1.44 -7.42 3.49
C THR A 282 -0.72 -6.16 3.99
N PRO A 283 0.43 -5.78 3.40
CA PRO A 283 1.09 -4.51 3.71
C PRO A 283 0.20 -3.27 3.47
N ASP A 284 -0.63 -3.29 2.42
CA ASP A 284 -1.51 -2.17 2.09
C ASP A 284 -2.64 -2.03 3.12
N GLN A 285 -3.20 -3.15 3.60
CA GLN A 285 -4.17 -3.14 4.71
C GLN A 285 -3.54 -2.65 6.01
N VAL A 286 -2.30 -3.05 6.32
CA VAL A 286 -1.56 -2.52 7.48
C VAL A 286 -1.36 -1.01 7.36
N LYS A 287 -0.95 -0.53 6.19
CA LYS A 287 -0.80 0.90 5.91
C LYS A 287 -2.12 1.64 6.10
N LEU A 288 -3.21 1.08 5.58
CA LEU A 288 -4.55 1.67 5.70
C LEU A 288 -5.03 1.74 7.15
N ILE A 289 -4.89 0.65 7.92
CA ILE A 289 -5.24 0.61 9.35
C ILE A 289 -4.41 1.62 10.13
N SER A 290 -3.11 1.72 9.84
CA SER A 290 -2.18 2.63 10.51
C SER A 290 -2.47 4.12 10.32
N GLN A 291 -3.32 4.49 9.36
CA GLN A 291 -3.79 5.87 9.19
C GLN A 291 -4.83 6.28 10.24
N TYR A 292 -5.51 5.30 10.86
CA TYR A 292 -6.63 5.55 11.76
C TYR A 292 -6.39 5.01 13.18
N ALA A 293 -5.43 4.10 13.37
CA ALA A 293 -5.18 3.44 14.64
C ALA A 293 -3.85 3.88 15.27
N ASP A 294 -3.86 4.20 16.56
CA ASP A 294 -2.65 4.36 17.39
C ASP A 294 -2.20 3.02 18.00
N GLU A 295 -3.14 2.10 18.17
CA GLU A 295 -2.91 0.76 18.70
C GLU A 295 -3.79 -0.26 17.97
N VAL A 296 -3.21 -1.41 17.66
CA VAL A 296 -3.89 -2.57 17.08
C VAL A 296 -3.74 -3.77 17.99
N ILE A 297 -4.87 -4.36 18.38
CA ILE A 297 -4.92 -5.62 19.12
C ILE A 297 -5.22 -6.73 18.12
N LEU A 298 -4.29 -7.66 17.95
CA LEU A 298 -4.50 -8.87 17.15
C LEU A 298 -5.34 -9.85 17.98
N SER A 299 -6.52 -10.21 17.47
CA SER A 299 -7.49 -11.11 18.09
C SER A 299 -7.88 -12.20 17.09
N TYR A 300 -6.93 -13.08 16.79
CA TYR A 300 -7.11 -14.20 15.87
C TYR A 300 -7.49 -15.47 16.64
N ASP A 301 -7.91 -16.52 15.92
CA ASP A 301 -8.27 -17.81 16.49
C ASP A 301 -7.12 -18.37 17.33
N SER A 302 -7.44 -19.07 18.42
CA SER A 302 -6.45 -19.64 19.34
C SER A 302 -5.78 -20.92 18.81
N ASP A 303 -6.19 -21.44 17.64
CA ASP A 303 -5.60 -22.60 17.00
C ASP A 303 -4.23 -22.30 16.35
N GLU A 304 -3.56 -23.33 15.85
CA GLU A 304 -2.22 -23.20 15.25
C GLU A 304 -2.19 -22.27 14.03
N ALA A 305 -3.27 -22.27 13.23
CA ALA A 305 -3.39 -21.40 12.05
C ALA A 305 -3.49 -19.92 12.45
N GLY A 306 -4.34 -19.60 13.44
CA GLY A 306 -4.48 -18.25 13.99
C GLY A 306 -3.20 -17.76 14.68
N GLN A 307 -2.45 -18.65 15.36
CA GLN A 307 -1.16 -18.30 15.94
C GLN A 307 -0.11 -17.97 14.85
N LYS A 308 -0.07 -18.73 13.74
CA LYS A 308 0.80 -18.41 12.58
C LYS A 308 0.39 -17.09 11.94
N ALA A 309 -0.92 -16.83 11.80
CA ALA A 309 -1.44 -15.57 11.29
C ALA A 309 -1.06 -14.39 12.20
N THR A 310 -1.13 -14.56 13.53
CA THR A 310 -0.68 -13.57 14.52
C THR A 310 0.79 -13.20 14.33
N LEU A 311 1.69 -14.19 14.23
CA LEU A 311 3.12 -13.92 14.03
C LEU A 311 3.41 -13.20 12.71
N ARG A 312 2.72 -13.62 11.63
CA ARG A 312 2.83 -12.96 10.33
C ARG A 312 2.35 -11.50 10.40
N SER A 313 1.25 -11.25 11.08
CA SER A 313 0.71 -9.90 11.28
C SER A 313 1.66 -9.03 12.12
N LEU A 314 2.25 -9.57 13.18
CA LEU A 314 3.28 -8.89 13.98
C LEU A 314 4.50 -8.48 13.14
N GLU A 315 4.89 -9.31 12.15
CA GLU A 315 6.00 -8.97 11.27
C GLU A 315 5.62 -7.85 10.28
N LEU A 316 4.39 -7.86 9.75
CA LEU A 316 3.89 -6.81 8.88
C LEU A 316 3.79 -5.44 9.59
N PHE A 317 3.38 -5.43 10.87
CA PHE A 317 3.32 -4.20 11.67
C PHE A 317 4.68 -3.75 12.23
N ARG A 318 5.77 -4.51 12.04
CA ARG A 318 7.07 -4.23 12.64
C ARG A 318 7.62 -2.84 12.36
N ASN A 319 7.41 -2.37 11.13
CA ASN A 319 7.86 -1.05 10.67
C ASN A 319 6.75 0.01 10.72
N SER A 320 5.57 -0.35 11.22
CA SER A 320 4.46 0.57 11.43
C SER A 320 4.68 1.37 12.73
N PRO A 321 4.23 2.63 12.81
CA PRO A 321 4.27 3.42 14.04
C PRO A 321 3.23 2.96 15.08
N VAL A 322 2.31 2.09 14.70
CA VAL A 322 1.20 1.61 15.53
C VAL A 322 1.70 0.63 16.59
N ARG A 323 1.24 0.80 17.83
CA ARG A 323 1.50 -0.17 18.89
C ARG A 323 0.68 -1.42 18.64
N VAL A 324 1.29 -2.59 18.81
CA VAL A 324 0.60 -3.86 18.58
C VAL A 324 0.56 -4.71 19.85
N GLY A 325 -0.66 -5.03 20.27
CA GLY A 325 -0.95 -6.01 21.32
C GLY A 325 -1.45 -7.31 20.72
N VAL A 326 -1.39 -8.39 21.50
CA VAL A 326 -1.97 -9.69 21.13
C VAL A 326 -2.92 -10.12 22.23
N LEU A 327 -4.18 -10.34 21.84
CA LEU A 327 -5.20 -10.86 22.73
C LEU A 327 -5.12 -12.39 22.75
N GLN A 328 -4.93 -12.95 23.92
CA GLN A 328 -5.13 -14.38 24.17
C GLN A 328 -6.50 -14.60 24.78
N ILE A 329 -7.33 -15.42 24.15
CA ILE A 329 -8.70 -15.68 24.56
C ILE A 329 -8.74 -16.97 25.37
N PRO A 330 -8.89 -16.90 26.72
CA PRO A 330 -8.94 -18.09 27.55
C PRO A 330 -10.30 -18.76 27.48
N GLY A 331 -10.34 -20.08 27.25
CA GLY A 331 -11.55 -20.88 27.36
C GLY A 331 -12.57 -20.71 26.22
N ALA A 332 -12.17 -20.08 25.11
CA ALA A 332 -12.93 -20.00 23.87
C ALA A 332 -11.96 -20.01 22.67
N LYS A 333 -12.48 -20.39 21.49
CA LYS A 333 -11.70 -20.47 20.27
C LYS A 333 -11.46 -19.09 19.64
N ASP A 334 -12.48 -18.28 19.61
CA ASP A 334 -12.55 -17.00 18.91
C ASP A 334 -13.34 -15.96 19.75
N PRO A 335 -13.30 -14.67 19.36
CA PRO A 335 -14.05 -13.60 20.03
C PRO A 335 -15.56 -13.82 20.09
N ASP A 336 -16.16 -14.34 19.01
CA ASP A 336 -17.60 -14.60 18.92
C ASP A 336 -18.03 -15.61 19.98
N GLU A 337 -17.30 -16.72 20.13
CA GLU A 337 -17.54 -17.74 21.14
C GLU A 337 -17.35 -17.18 22.56
N TYR A 338 -16.28 -16.40 22.79
CA TYR A 338 -16.02 -15.82 24.11
C TYR A 338 -17.12 -14.86 24.56
N ILE A 339 -17.54 -13.95 23.67
CA ILE A 339 -18.61 -12.98 23.98
C ILE A 339 -19.92 -13.70 24.30
N LYS A 340 -20.27 -14.75 23.56
CA LYS A 340 -21.46 -15.57 23.83
C LYS A 340 -21.41 -16.29 25.17
N LYS A 341 -20.25 -16.82 25.53
CA LYS A 341 -20.06 -17.62 26.74
C LYS A 341 -19.93 -16.79 28.00
N TYR A 342 -19.23 -15.69 27.93
CA TYR A 342 -18.82 -14.91 29.09
C TYR A 342 -19.36 -13.48 29.13
N GLY A 343 -19.96 -13.01 28.05
CA GLY A 343 -20.56 -11.68 27.92
C GLY A 343 -19.58 -10.58 27.44
N ALA A 344 -20.17 -9.49 26.94
CA ALA A 344 -19.45 -8.35 26.37
C ALA A 344 -18.52 -7.65 27.36
N ASP A 345 -18.95 -7.45 28.61
CA ASP A 345 -18.17 -6.71 29.62
C ASP A 345 -16.90 -7.45 30.02
N ARG A 346 -16.97 -8.79 30.13
CA ARG A 346 -15.76 -9.60 30.38
C ARG A 346 -14.80 -9.55 29.19
N PHE A 347 -15.32 -9.50 27.97
CA PHE A 347 -14.46 -9.37 26.80
C PHE A 347 -13.80 -7.98 26.73
N LYS A 348 -14.50 -6.90 27.08
CA LYS A 348 -13.93 -5.56 27.22
C LYS A 348 -12.82 -5.53 28.28
N ALA A 349 -13.06 -6.12 29.45
CA ALA A 349 -12.05 -6.24 30.49
C ALA A 349 -10.81 -7.03 30.01
N LEU A 350 -11.03 -8.07 29.18
CA LEU A 350 -9.94 -8.83 28.58
C LEU A 350 -9.13 -7.97 27.59
N LEU A 351 -9.80 -7.14 26.78
CA LEU A 351 -9.13 -6.16 25.89
C LEU A 351 -8.30 -5.15 26.68
N ASP A 352 -8.78 -4.68 27.83
CA ASP A 352 -8.05 -3.72 28.67
C ASP A 352 -6.79 -4.33 29.29
N GLY A 353 -6.78 -5.65 29.51
CA GLY A 353 -5.65 -6.41 30.02
C GLY A 353 -4.68 -6.94 28.98
N VAL A 354 -4.80 -6.52 27.72
CA VAL A 354 -3.95 -7.04 26.62
C VAL A 354 -2.47 -6.73 26.87
N GLY A 355 -1.66 -7.79 26.88
CA GLY A 355 -0.20 -7.72 26.89
C GLY A 355 0.36 -7.23 25.55
N ASN A 356 1.61 -6.77 25.60
CA ASN A 356 2.28 -6.35 24.37
C ASN A 356 2.69 -7.56 23.50
N ALA A 357 3.07 -7.29 22.25
CA ALA A 357 3.53 -8.33 21.32
C ALA A 357 4.72 -9.16 21.82
N LEU A 358 5.51 -8.61 22.73
CA LEU A 358 6.66 -9.27 23.31
C LEU A 358 6.24 -10.35 24.32
N ASP A 359 5.22 -10.08 25.14
CA ASP A 359 4.65 -11.08 26.07
C ASP A 359 4.17 -12.31 25.31
N PHE A 360 3.47 -12.11 24.21
CA PHE A 360 3.01 -13.21 23.36
C PHE A 360 4.17 -14.02 22.75
N ARG A 361 5.18 -13.32 22.20
CA ARG A 361 6.36 -13.97 21.61
C ARG A 361 7.15 -14.77 22.62
N LEU A 362 7.39 -14.20 23.80
CA LEU A 362 8.10 -14.87 24.89
C LEU A 362 7.32 -16.06 25.44
N GLY A 363 5.99 -15.93 25.64
CA GLY A 363 5.13 -17.03 26.08
C GLY A 363 5.14 -18.20 25.09
N ARG A 364 5.12 -17.91 23.78
CA ARG A 364 5.23 -18.93 22.74
C ARG A 364 6.62 -19.58 22.71
N LEU A 365 7.68 -18.78 22.82
CA LEU A 365 9.04 -19.31 22.92
C LEU A 365 9.14 -20.24 24.11
N ARG A 366 8.63 -19.79 25.27
CA ARG A 366 8.61 -20.56 26.51
C ARG A 366 7.97 -21.95 26.35
N SER A 367 6.86 -22.04 25.58
CA SER A 367 6.14 -23.30 25.36
C SER A 367 6.92 -24.37 24.57
N GLN A 368 8.02 -24.01 23.93
CA GLN A 368 8.85 -24.91 23.12
C GLN A 368 9.97 -25.58 23.94
N TYR A 369 10.20 -25.15 25.18
CA TYR A 369 11.30 -25.58 26.02
C TYR A 369 10.83 -26.17 27.35
N ASP A 370 11.45 -27.27 27.76
CA ASP A 370 11.33 -27.83 29.13
C ASP A 370 12.38 -27.19 30.02
N LEU A 371 11.99 -26.21 30.85
CA LEU A 371 12.90 -25.51 31.73
C LEU A 371 13.47 -26.37 32.90
N LYS A 372 12.98 -27.61 33.08
CA LYS A 372 13.57 -28.55 34.02
C LYS A 372 14.89 -29.11 33.50
N GLN A 373 15.09 -29.06 32.19
CA GLN A 373 16.34 -29.49 31.55
C GLN A 373 17.27 -28.28 31.36
N ASP A 374 18.46 -28.32 31.99
CA ASP A 374 19.40 -27.19 31.97
C ASP A 374 19.78 -26.73 30.56
N ALA A 375 19.99 -27.66 29.63
CA ALA A 375 20.33 -27.33 28.25
C ALA A 375 19.20 -26.56 27.53
N GLN A 376 17.96 -27.01 27.71
CA GLN A 376 16.79 -26.34 27.12
C GLN A 376 16.51 -24.99 27.77
N ARG A 377 16.71 -24.91 29.08
CA ARG A 377 16.58 -23.66 29.86
C ARG A 377 17.58 -22.60 29.38
N LEU A 378 18.81 -22.99 29.11
CA LEU A 378 19.85 -22.08 28.58
C LEU A 378 19.55 -21.62 27.17
N GLU A 379 19.05 -22.52 26.29
CA GLU A 379 18.69 -22.16 24.94
C GLU A 379 17.47 -21.23 24.92
N TYR A 380 16.45 -21.46 25.76
CA TYR A 380 15.33 -20.55 25.95
C TYR A 380 15.81 -19.14 26.35
N VAL A 381 16.69 -19.03 27.37
CA VAL A 381 17.22 -17.72 27.81
C VAL A 381 17.97 -17.02 26.68
N LYS A 382 18.78 -17.74 25.95
CA LYS A 382 19.53 -17.19 24.81
C LYS A 382 18.61 -16.60 23.74
N GLU A 383 17.59 -17.33 23.30
CA GLU A 383 16.63 -16.83 22.29
C GLU A 383 15.77 -15.69 22.83
N ALA A 384 15.32 -15.77 24.10
CA ALA A 384 14.58 -14.71 24.75
C ALA A 384 15.41 -13.40 24.83
N VAL A 385 16.68 -13.50 25.19
CA VAL A 385 17.63 -12.38 25.23
C VAL A 385 17.84 -11.79 23.82
N GLU A 386 17.93 -12.61 22.79
CA GLU A 386 18.01 -12.13 21.39
C GLU A 386 16.75 -11.35 20.96
N MET A 387 15.56 -11.79 21.40
CA MET A 387 14.31 -11.03 21.17
C MET A 387 14.32 -9.69 21.93
N LEU A 388 14.76 -9.67 23.18
CA LEU A 388 14.86 -8.45 23.98
C LEU A 388 15.88 -7.46 23.42
N ALA A 389 16.99 -7.94 22.89
CA ALA A 389 18.03 -7.11 22.30
C ALA A 389 17.57 -6.31 21.07
N GLN A 390 16.47 -6.72 20.43
CA GLN A 390 15.87 -6.00 19.31
C GLN A 390 15.03 -4.78 19.76
N ARG A 391 14.75 -4.64 21.07
CA ARG A 391 14.02 -3.53 21.65
C ARG A 391 14.94 -2.35 21.96
N SER A 392 14.44 -1.14 21.76
CA SER A 392 15.24 0.08 21.97
C SER A 392 15.06 0.69 23.37
N ASN A 393 14.08 0.21 24.16
CA ASN A 393 13.79 0.75 25.50
C ASN A 393 14.54 -0.04 26.59
N PRO A 394 15.55 0.56 27.25
CA PRO A 394 16.32 -0.10 28.30
C PRO A 394 15.48 -0.52 29.52
N THR A 395 14.47 0.28 29.90
CA THR A 395 13.58 -0.04 31.03
C THR A 395 12.72 -1.27 30.73
N GLU A 396 12.20 -1.38 29.50
CA GLU A 396 11.48 -2.57 29.05
C GLU A 396 12.38 -3.80 29.10
N GLN A 397 13.61 -3.69 28.60
CA GLN A 397 14.61 -4.75 28.63
C GLN A 397 14.91 -5.21 30.07
N GLU A 398 15.03 -4.28 31.01
CA GLU A 398 15.30 -4.59 32.41
C GLU A 398 14.14 -5.31 33.10
N VAL A 399 12.89 -4.88 32.85
CA VAL A 399 11.69 -5.53 33.40
C VAL A 399 11.57 -6.97 32.91
N TYR A 400 11.76 -7.20 31.60
CA TYR A 400 11.70 -8.55 31.04
C TYR A 400 12.87 -9.43 31.44
N ALA A 401 14.08 -8.87 31.61
CA ALA A 401 15.21 -9.61 32.16
C ALA A 401 14.93 -10.07 33.60
N GLY A 402 14.24 -9.25 34.41
CA GLY A 402 13.78 -9.64 35.74
C GLY A 402 12.80 -10.82 35.69
N ARG A 403 11.79 -10.77 34.82
CA ARG A 403 10.82 -11.88 34.62
C ARG A 403 11.50 -13.16 34.16
N LEU A 404 12.45 -13.08 33.21
CA LEU A 404 13.22 -14.24 32.77
C LEU A 404 14.06 -14.83 33.92
N ALA A 405 14.64 -13.99 34.80
CA ALA A 405 15.40 -14.43 35.96
C ALA A 405 14.53 -15.23 36.92
N GLU A 406 13.36 -14.75 37.26
CA GLU A 406 12.37 -15.43 38.11
C GLU A 406 11.92 -16.77 37.51
N GLU A 407 11.59 -16.77 36.21
CA GLU A 407 11.07 -17.95 35.51
C GLU A 407 12.13 -19.06 35.36
N THR A 408 13.38 -18.69 35.10
CA THR A 408 14.45 -19.63 34.77
C THR A 408 15.36 -19.97 35.96
N ASN A 409 15.20 -19.26 37.08
CA ASN A 409 16.09 -19.32 38.25
C ASN A 409 17.57 -19.02 37.90
N ILE A 410 17.79 -18.14 36.93
CA ILE A 410 19.10 -17.61 36.53
C ILE A 410 19.20 -16.18 37.05
N SER A 411 20.39 -15.79 37.58
CA SER A 411 20.53 -14.44 38.15
C SER A 411 20.24 -13.33 37.09
N LYS A 412 19.50 -12.30 37.50
CA LYS A 412 19.21 -11.12 36.64
C LYS A 412 20.50 -10.50 36.09
N THR A 413 21.58 -10.50 36.91
CA THR A 413 22.90 -9.98 36.52
C THR A 413 23.48 -10.73 35.31
N ALA A 414 23.38 -12.08 35.29
CA ALA A 414 23.86 -12.89 34.17
C ALA A 414 23.02 -12.63 32.89
N ILE A 415 21.68 -12.54 33.01
CA ILE A 415 20.80 -12.24 31.90
C ILE A 415 21.07 -10.83 31.33
N MET A 416 21.26 -9.84 32.21
CA MET A 416 21.57 -8.46 31.79
C MET A 416 22.92 -8.35 31.09
N ALA A 417 23.94 -9.10 31.57
CA ALA A 417 25.24 -9.15 30.89
C ALA A 417 25.14 -9.74 29.50
N GLN A 418 24.40 -10.85 29.34
CA GLN A 418 24.15 -11.47 28.06
C GLN A 418 23.31 -10.56 27.14
N LEU A 419 22.33 -9.83 27.69
CA LEU A 419 21.53 -8.85 26.97
C LEU A 419 22.38 -7.68 26.46
N ALA A 420 23.30 -7.16 27.27
CA ALA A 420 24.20 -6.08 26.84
C ALA A 420 25.06 -6.51 25.64
N ASP A 421 25.54 -7.75 25.62
CA ASP A 421 26.32 -8.30 24.50
C ASP A 421 25.43 -8.53 23.26
N ALA A 422 24.20 -9.02 23.46
CA ALA A 422 23.23 -9.18 22.38
C ALA A 422 22.80 -7.84 21.76
N VAL A 423 22.60 -6.79 22.56
CA VAL A 423 22.30 -5.42 22.11
C VAL A 423 23.46 -4.84 21.28
N LYS A 424 24.72 -5.03 21.72
CA LYS A 424 25.90 -4.61 20.95
C LYS A 424 25.96 -5.33 19.59
N LYS A 425 25.73 -6.65 19.57
CA LYS A 425 25.68 -7.46 18.34
C LYS A 425 24.53 -7.03 17.43
N ALA A 426 23.32 -6.85 17.98
CA ALA A 426 22.14 -6.38 17.25
C ALA A 426 22.36 -4.95 16.70
N GLY A 427 22.94 -4.04 17.48
CA GLY A 427 23.33 -2.69 17.05
C GLY A 427 24.36 -2.69 15.92
N SER A 428 25.37 -3.55 16.01
CA SER A 428 26.38 -3.72 14.95
C SER A 428 25.77 -4.34 13.69
N ARG A 429 24.86 -5.32 13.84
CA ARG A 429 24.12 -5.95 12.74
C ARG A 429 23.18 -4.93 12.09
N ARG A 430 22.40 -4.17 12.88
CA ARG A 430 21.52 -3.11 12.42
C ARG A 430 22.29 -1.98 11.73
N ARG A 431 23.45 -1.61 12.25
CA ARG A 431 24.36 -0.64 11.62
C ARG A 431 24.99 -1.19 10.32
N ARG A 432 25.31 -2.49 10.26
CA ARG A 432 25.76 -3.17 9.03
C ARG A 432 24.61 -3.33 8.05
N GLU A 433 23.39 -3.63 8.49
CA GLU A 433 22.18 -3.70 7.67
C GLU A 433 21.74 -2.30 7.25
N GLN A 434 21.81 -1.29 8.11
CA GLN A 434 21.58 0.11 7.76
C GLN A 434 22.70 0.68 6.88
N ASN A 435 23.95 0.32 7.09
CA ASN A 435 25.02 0.64 6.16
C ASN A 435 24.91 -0.16 4.86
N ARG A 436 24.43 -1.40 4.91
CA ARG A 436 24.12 -2.21 3.73
C ARG A 436 22.81 -1.77 3.08
N ALA A 437 21.83 -1.31 3.85
CA ALA A 437 20.64 -0.63 3.35
C ALA A 437 20.96 0.82 2.95
N ARG A 438 21.80 1.55 3.63
CA ARG A 438 22.38 2.84 3.16
C ARG A 438 23.36 2.67 2.00
N LEU A 439 24.12 1.59 1.93
CA LEU A 439 24.86 1.19 0.72
C LEU A 439 23.89 0.67 -0.35
N LYS A 440 22.79 0.01 0.00
CA LYS A 440 21.68 -0.33 -0.90
C LYS A 440 20.72 0.85 -1.11
N GLU A 441 20.52 1.76 -0.17
CA GLU A 441 19.79 3.02 -0.34
C GLU A 441 20.70 4.11 -0.92
N GLY A 442 21.97 4.15 -0.62
CA GLY A 442 22.99 4.89 -1.34
C GLY A 442 23.38 4.22 -2.68
N GLU A 443 23.04 2.91 -2.89
CA GLU A 443 22.98 2.19 -4.16
C GLU A 443 21.56 2.20 -4.76
N MET A 444 20.52 2.54 -4.04
CA MET A 444 19.17 2.87 -4.52
C MET A 444 18.95 4.37 -4.73
N ASP A 445 19.74 5.23 -4.09
CA ASP A 445 20.13 6.55 -4.59
C ASP A 445 21.22 6.47 -5.67
N GLN A 446 21.92 5.36 -5.81
CA GLN A 446 22.75 4.94 -6.90
C GLN A 446 21.94 4.01 -7.81
N ILE A 447 21.19 4.63 -8.72
CA ILE A 447 20.99 4.20 -10.10
C ILE A 447 21.04 2.66 -10.23
N LYS A 448 19.90 2.00 -10.32
CA LYS A 448 19.79 0.58 -10.73
C LYS A 448 20.35 0.41 -12.13
N VAL A 449 21.61 0.07 -12.22
CA VAL A 449 22.24 -0.31 -13.49
C VAL A 449 21.92 -1.81 -13.73
N PRO A 450 21.46 -2.22 -14.92
CA PRO A 450 21.23 -3.62 -15.25
C PRO A 450 22.47 -4.47 -14.98
N TYR A 451 22.26 -5.70 -14.48
CA TYR A 451 23.33 -6.66 -14.19
C TYR A 451 24.18 -6.90 -15.45
N GLY A 452 25.46 -6.57 -15.42
CA GLY A 452 26.37 -6.70 -16.57
C GLY A 452 26.75 -5.38 -17.26
N ALA A 453 26.24 -4.23 -16.82
CA ALA A 453 26.62 -2.94 -17.38
C ALA A 453 28.02 -2.50 -16.89
N GLY A 454 28.87 -2.08 -17.80
CA GLY A 454 30.28 -1.72 -17.55
C GLY A 454 30.48 -0.53 -16.62
N ARG A 455 31.72 -0.25 -16.21
CA ARG A 455 32.11 0.82 -15.25
C ARG A 455 31.58 2.23 -15.57
N GLY A 456 31.14 2.52 -16.80
CA GLY A 456 30.54 3.79 -17.21
C GLY A 456 29.04 3.96 -16.93
N ALA A 457 28.33 2.89 -16.65
CA ALA A 457 26.86 2.89 -16.56
C ALA A 457 26.31 3.69 -15.37
N LEU A 458 27.02 3.76 -14.25
CA LEU A 458 26.65 4.60 -13.08
C LEU A 458 26.68 6.10 -13.42
N GLY A 459 27.70 6.52 -14.16
CA GLY A 459 27.82 7.93 -14.60
C GLY A 459 26.75 8.31 -15.62
N MET A 460 26.36 7.37 -16.50
CA MET A 460 25.32 7.54 -17.50
C MET A 460 23.95 7.71 -16.84
N ALA A 461 23.58 6.81 -15.97
CA ALA A 461 22.26 6.82 -15.34
C ALA A 461 22.09 8.02 -14.38
N SER A 462 23.16 8.53 -13.71
CA SER A 462 23.12 9.81 -12.99
C SER A 462 22.90 11.00 -13.94
N ALA A 463 23.48 10.95 -15.14
CA ALA A 463 23.28 11.97 -16.14
C ALA A 463 21.84 11.97 -16.68
N GLU A 464 21.25 10.79 -16.91
CA GLU A 464 19.84 10.62 -17.32
C GLU A 464 18.87 11.24 -16.31
N GLN A 465 19.07 10.94 -15.02
CA GLN A 465 18.22 11.49 -13.94
C GLN A 465 18.27 13.02 -13.87
N ARG A 466 19.47 13.58 -13.93
CA ARG A 466 19.65 15.05 -13.91
C ARG A 466 19.09 15.71 -15.15
N LEU A 467 19.19 15.05 -16.30
CA LEU A 467 18.66 15.53 -17.56
C LEU A 467 17.13 15.60 -17.53
N LEU A 468 16.47 14.55 -17.04
CA LEU A 468 15.00 14.52 -16.87
C LEU A 468 14.51 15.59 -15.89
N ALA A 469 15.20 15.75 -14.75
CA ALA A 469 14.86 16.79 -13.78
C ALA A 469 15.05 18.21 -14.37
N ALA A 470 16.09 18.42 -15.17
CA ALA A 470 16.34 19.69 -15.84
C ALA A 470 15.27 20.02 -16.89
N MET A 471 14.87 19.03 -17.72
CA MET A 471 13.83 19.18 -18.74
C MET A 471 12.43 19.42 -18.15
N LEU A 472 12.13 18.84 -16.98
CA LEU A 472 10.87 19.12 -16.28
C LEU A 472 10.82 20.57 -15.79
N ARG A 473 11.94 21.08 -15.29
CA ARG A 473 12.03 22.45 -14.75
C ARG A 473 12.08 23.50 -15.85
N GLU A 474 12.80 23.23 -16.92
CA GLU A 474 13.00 24.12 -18.06
C GLU A 474 12.74 23.36 -19.37
N PRO A 475 11.47 23.27 -19.82
CA PRO A 475 11.09 22.53 -21.01
C PRO A 475 11.81 22.95 -22.30
N GLY A 476 12.38 24.16 -22.34
CA GLY A 476 13.20 24.64 -23.45
C GLY A 476 14.45 23.79 -23.74
N TYR A 477 14.88 22.97 -22.79
CA TYR A 477 16.01 22.04 -23.03
C TYR A 477 15.58 20.80 -23.84
N ILE A 478 14.31 20.48 -23.93
CA ILE A 478 13.82 19.29 -24.67
C ILE A 478 14.26 19.34 -26.14
N ASP A 479 14.22 20.50 -26.81
CA ASP A 479 14.67 20.63 -28.18
C ASP A 479 16.14 20.31 -28.38
N LYS A 480 16.97 20.82 -27.47
CA LYS A 480 18.42 20.61 -27.52
C LYS A 480 18.77 19.15 -27.25
N VAL A 481 18.01 18.51 -26.37
CA VAL A 481 18.22 17.11 -25.98
C VAL A 481 17.71 16.18 -27.08
N SER A 482 16.53 16.40 -27.64
CA SER A 482 15.95 15.55 -28.68
C SER A 482 16.73 15.56 -30.00
N ALA A 483 17.46 16.65 -30.27
CA ALA A 483 18.35 16.70 -31.41
C ALA A 483 19.57 15.75 -31.31
N GLN A 484 19.92 15.28 -30.10
CA GLN A 484 21.16 14.53 -29.83
C GLN A 484 20.93 13.19 -29.12
N LEU A 485 19.76 12.99 -28.43
CA LEU A 485 19.47 11.82 -27.63
C LEU A 485 18.16 11.18 -28.06
N ARG A 486 18.18 9.87 -28.30
CA ARG A 486 16.98 9.07 -28.61
C ARG A 486 16.52 8.28 -27.38
N PRO A 487 15.22 7.97 -27.25
CA PRO A 487 14.70 7.21 -26.11
C PRO A 487 15.36 5.85 -25.88
N GLU A 488 15.79 5.16 -26.95
CA GLU A 488 16.46 3.85 -26.89
C GLU A 488 17.82 3.90 -26.21
N GLN A 489 18.38 5.08 -26.01
CA GLN A 489 19.69 5.28 -25.38
C GLN A 489 19.60 5.37 -23.85
N PHE A 490 18.39 5.43 -23.28
CA PHE A 490 18.20 5.38 -21.83
C PHE A 490 18.39 3.96 -21.29
N LEU A 491 19.11 3.86 -20.16
CA LEU A 491 19.39 2.59 -19.50
C LEU A 491 18.17 2.02 -18.75
N GLN A 492 17.32 2.93 -18.24
CA GLN A 492 16.20 2.52 -17.37
C GLN A 492 14.86 2.67 -18.08
N PRO A 493 14.00 1.63 -18.02
CA PRO A 493 12.69 1.66 -18.67
C PRO A 493 11.81 2.84 -18.24
N GLN A 494 11.78 3.16 -16.92
CA GLN A 494 10.98 4.26 -16.40
C GLN A 494 11.51 5.64 -16.89
N GLN A 495 12.82 5.80 -16.99
CA GLN A 495 13.42 7.05 -17.49
C GLN A 495 13.21 7.22 -19.00
N LYS A 496 13.26 6.10 -19.74
CA LYS A 496 12.86 6.07 -21.15
C LYS A 496 11.40 6.48 -21.33
N GLU A 497 10.49 5.88 -20.55
CA GLU A 497 9.05 6.19 -20.57
C GLU A 497 8.79 7.68 -20.30
N LEU A 498 9.47 8.26 -19.31
CA LEU A 498 9.38 9.68 -18.98
C LEU A 498 9.85 10.56 -20.12
N TYR A 499 10.98 10.22 -20.73
CA TYR A 499 11.52 11.00 -21.85
C TYR A 499 10.61 10.93 -23.08
N GLU A 500 10.10 9.75 -23.44
CA GLU A 500 9.12 9.57 -24.51
C GLU A 500 7.84 10.40 -24.26
N ALA A 501 7.39 10.45 -23.02
CA ALA A 501 6.23 11.27 -22.66
C ALA A 501 6.50 12.77 -22.79
N MET A 502 7.68 13.25 -22.40
CA MET A 502 8.08 14.65 -22.58
C MET A 502 8.14 15.03 -24.07
N LEU A 503 8.64 14.15 -24.93
CA LEU A 503 8.64 14.35 -26.38
C LEU A 503 7.22 14.42 -26.95
N ARG A 504 6.33 13.53 -26.55
CA ARG A 504 4.91 13.53 -26.96
C ARG A 504 4.18 14.80 -26.54
N CYS A 505 4.37 15.26 -25.29
CA CYS A 505 3.79 16.53 -24.83
C CYS A 505 4.22 17.67 -25.76
N LYS A 506 5.49 17.71 -26.13
CA LYS A 506 6.01 18.74 -27.02
C LYS A 506 5.47 18.66 -28.44
N GLU A 507 5.41 17.46 -29.04
CA GLU A 507 4.80 17.23 -30.38
C GLU A 507 3.34 17.67 -30.43
N GLN A 508 2.61 17.51 -29.32
CA GLN A 508 1.22 17.92 -29.19
C GLN A 508 1.04 19.40 -28.80
N GLY A 509 2.12 20.13 -28.55
CA GLY A 509 2.08 21.53 -28.10
C GLY A 509 1.56 21.70 -26.67
N VAL A 510 1.63 20.64 -25.86
CA VAL A 510 1.18 20.59 -24.47
C VAL A 510 2.32 20.98 -23.55
N GLU A 511 2.05 21.77 -22.51
CA GLU A 511 3.05 22.15 -21.51
C GLU A 511 3.57 20.91 -20.75
N VAL A 512 4.88 20.80 -20.61
CA VAL A 512 5.52 19.68 -19.89
C VAL A 512 5.49 19.95 -18.40
N SER A 513 4.59 19.26 -17.70
CA SER A 513 4.42 19.29 -16.25
C SER A 513 4.13 17.89 -15.72
N LEU A 514 4.24 17.69 -14.40
CA LEU A 514 3.85 16.42 -13.77
C LEU A 514 2.39 16.05 -14.04
N ALA A 515 1.50 17.05 -14.10
CA ALA A 515 0.09 16.86 -14.36
C ALA A 515 -0.20 16.38 -15.80
N THR A 516 0.47 16.97 -16.79
CA THR A 516 0.30 16.61 -18.20
C THR A 516 0.98 15.28 -18.55
N LEU A 517 2.17 15.03 -18.01
CA LEU A 517 2.90 13.77 -18.21
C LEU A 517 2.13 12.55 -17.68
N ARG A 518 1.30 12.71 -16.67
CA ARG A 518 0.47 11.64 -16.09
C ARG A 518 -0.36 10.87 -17.12
N ALA A 519 -0.82 11.51 -18.17
CA ALA A 519 -1.62 10.86 -19.20
C ALA A 519 -0.82 9.87 -20.09
N PHE A 520 0.50 9.96 -20.05
CA PHE A 520 1.41 9.24 -20.94
C PHE A 520 2.33 8.25 -20.22
N VAL A 521 2.34 8.27 -18.87
CA VAL A 521 3.26 7.47 -18.08
C VAL A 521 2.55 6.70 -16.95
N SER A 522 3.19 5.62 -16.50
CA SER A 522 2.79 4.85 -15.32
C SER A 522 2.88 5.68 -14.02
N GLU A 523 2.15 5.26 -12.99
CA GLU A 523 2.17 5.93 -11.68
C GLU A 523 3.57 5.82 -11.03
N GLU A 524 4.28 4.72 -11.27
CA GLU A 524 5.66 4.49 -10.85
C GLU A 524 6.64 5.48 -11.51
N ALA A 525 6.52 5.69 -12.81
CA ALA A 525 7.37 6.65 -13.54
C ALA A 525 7.09 8.10 -13.10
N LEU A 526 5.83 8.45 -12.84
CA LEU A 526 5.46 9.77 -12.32
C LEU A 526 6.02 10.01 -10.91
N ASN A 527 5.95 9.01 -10.03
CA ASN A 527 6.53 9.09 -8.69
C ASN A 527 8.05 9.21 -8.74
N GLU A 528 8.71 8.49 -9.67
CA GLU A 528 10.16 8.63 -9.91
C GLU A 528 10.51 10.04 -10.38
N LEU A 529 9.75 10.63 -11.31
CA LEU A 529 9.99 12.00 -11.75
C LEU A 529 9.82 13.03 -10.62
N SER A 530 8.81 12.83 -9.75
CA SER A 530 8.62 13.66 -8.55
C SER A 530 9.81 13.55 -7.59
N ARG A 531 10.37 12.35 -7.43
CA ARG A 531 11.59 12.10 -6.66
C ARG A 531 12.78 12.83 -7.25
N LEU A 532 12.98 12.74 -8.57
CA LEU A 532 14.08 13.41 -9.27
C LEU A 532 13.95 14.93 -9.17
N ALA A 533 12.75 15.48 -9.36
CA ALA A 533 12.46 16.90 -9.19
C ALA A 533 12.81 17.38 -7.77
N ALA A 534 12.48 16.57 -6.76
CA ALA A 534 12.79 16.84 -5.36
C ALA A 534 14.29 16.76 -5.06
N GLN A 535 14.96 15.70 -5.53
CA GLN A 535 16.38 15.43 -5.27
C GLN A 535 17.30 16.48 -5.90
N TYR A 536 16.92 16.98 -7.07
CA TYR A 536 17.70 17.98 -7.81
C TYR A 536 17.11 19.39 -7.73
N SER A 537 16.28 19.68 -6.70
CA SER A 537 15.60 20.97 -6.52
C SER A 537 16.55 22.17 -6.43
N ASP A 538 17.73 22.00 -5.86
CA ASP A 538 18.70 23.07 -5.64
C ASP A 538 19.75 23.18 -6.75
N VAL A 539 19.69 22.31 -7.76
CA VAL A 539 20.67 22.29 -8.86
C VAL A 539 20.20 23.19 -9.99
N ASN A 540 20.81 24.37 -10.14
CA ASN A 540 20.65 25.18 -11.34
C ASN A 540 21.40 24.49 -12.48
N CYS A 541 20.67 24.05 -13.50
CA CYS A 541 21.25 23.39 -14.66
C CYS A 541 21.56 24.43 -15.75
N THR A 542 22.84 24.53 -16.15
CA THR A 542 23.27 25.41 -17.22
C THR A 542 23.28 24.68 -18.58
N PRO A 543 23.29 25.37 -19.72
CA PRO A 543 23.47 24.73 -21.03
C PRO A 543 24.72 23.86 -21.13
N GLU A 544 25.79 24.22 -20.41
CA GLU A 544 27.03 23.46 -20.32
C GLU A 544 26.84 22.15 -19.58
N ASP A 545 26.02 22.16 -18.51
CA ASP A 545 25.67 20.94 -17.77
C ASP A 545 24.86 19.97 -18.64
N ILE A 546 23.89 20.47 -19.42
CA ILE A 546 23.15 19.67 -20.39
C ILE A 546 24.08 18.98 -21.38
N LYS A 547 25.04 19.72 -21.94
CA LYS A 547 26.05 19.17 -22.86
C LYS A 547 26.89 18.08 -22.19
N LEU A 548 27.32 18.29 -20.94
CA LEU A 548 28.09 17.31 -20.18
C LEU A 548 27.26 16.03 -19.90
N TYR A 549 25.97 16.16 -19.61
CA TYR A 549 25.09 15.00 -19.38
C TYR A 549 24.90 14.21 -20.70
N LEU A 550 24.66 14.86 -21.81
CA LEU A 550 24.58 14.24 -23.13
C LEU A 550 25.87 13.49 -23.51
N GLU A 551 27.03 14.08 -23.29
CA GLU A 551 28.34 13.43 -23.53
C GLU A 551 28.52 12.18 -22.64
N ARG A 552 28.10 12.23 -21.38
CA ARG A 552 28.16 11.07 -20.46
C ARG A 552 27.25 9.95 -20.89
N ILE A 553 26.01 10.25 -21.30
CA ILE A 553 25.07 9.27 -21.81
C ILE A 553 25.63 8.65 -23.11
N ALA A 554 26.15 9.49 -24.01
CA ALA A 554 26.74 9.00 -25.24
C ALA A 554 27.94 8.06 -25.01
N ARG A 555 28.81 8.32 -24.03
CA ARG A 555 29.95 7.45 -23.68
C ARG A 555 29.54 6.14 -23.02
N GLY A 556 28.44 6.14 -22.29
CA GLY A 556 27.91 4.96 -21.57
C GLY A 556 27.07 4.02 -22.44
N THR A 557 26.60 4.48 -23.61
CA THR A 557 25.77 3.68 -24.52
C THR A 557 26.56 2.50 -25.09
N PRO A 558 26.06 1.23 -25.02
CA PRO A 558 26.75 0.08 -25.59
C PRO A 558 27.06 0.25 -27.09
N VAL A 559 28.21 -0.25 -27.54
CA VAL A 559 28.69 -0.12 -28.93
C VAL A 559 27.65 -0.67 -29.95
N ALA A 560 26.91 -1.72 -29.60
CA ALA A 560 25.85 -2.28 -30.44
C ALA A 560 24.71 -1.31 -30.76
N SER A 561 24.31 -0.48 -29.76
CA SER A 561 23.26 0.54 -29.96
C SER A 561 23.79 1.79 -30.66
N ARG A 562 25.09 2.10 -30.55
CA ARG A 562 25.75 3.15 -31.31
C ARG A 562 25.84 2.80 -32.81
N ALA A 563 26.24 1.56 -33.12
CA ALA A 563 26.38 1.09 -34.51
C ALA A 563 25.04 1.14 -35.30
N ALA A 564 23.91 0.95 -34.64
CA ALA A 564 22.59 1.04 -35.29
C ALA A 564 22.16 2.46 -35.67
N SER A 565 22.85 3.51 -35.15
CA SER A 565 22.53 4.93 -35.39
C SER A 565 23.63 5.69 -36.15
N MET A 566 24.74 5.05 -36.48
CA MET A 566 25.90 5.66 -37.16
C MET A 566 25.85 5.36 -38.65
N SER A 567 26.27 6.37 -39.47
CA SER A 567 26.55 6.11 -40.88
C SER A 567 27.81 5.24 -41.02
N THR A 568 27.99 4.57 -42.15
CA THR A 568 29.16 3.72 -42.43
C THR A 568 30.48 4.44 -42.22
N ASN A 569 30.52 5.73 -42.55
CA ASN A 569 31.70 6.61 -42.40
C ASN A 569 32.04 6.90 -40.93
N ASP A 570 31.01 7.09 -40.08
CA ASP A 570 31.17 7.34 -38.64
C ASP A 570 31.63 6.06 -37.90
N ILE A 571 31.24 4.90 -38.38
CA ILE A 571 31.68 3.60 -37.84
C ILE A 571 33.19 3.40 -38.14
N GLU A 572 33.64 3.73 -39.35
CA GLU A 572 35.03 3.61 -39.72
C GLU A 572 35.92 4.55 -38.90
N GLN A 573 35.55 5.82 -38.74
CA GLN A 573 36.26 6.79 -37.89
C GLN A 573 36.29 6.33 -36.42
N TYR A 574 35.21 5.82 -35.90
CA TYR A 574 35.13 5.28 -34.53
C TYR A 574 36.05 4.07 -34.32
N LEU A 575 36.10 3.15 -35.27
CA LEU A 575 36.99 1.99 -35.23
C LEU A 575 38.44 2.39 -35.33
N GLN A 576 38.73 3.43 -36.08
CA GLN A 576 40.10 4.00 -36.21
C GLN A 576 40.55 4.65 -34.90
N SER A 577 39.70 5.47 -34.26
CA SER A 577 40.01 6.08 -32.96
C SER A 577 40.20 5.05 -31.83
N MET A 578 39.45 3.93 -31.84
CA MET A 578 39.61 2.82 -30.91
C MET A 578 40.93 2.06 -31.11
N ARG A 579 41.42 1.95 -32.35
CA ARG A 579 42.73 1.35 -32.66
C ARG A 579 43.88 2.24 -32.18
N GLU A 580 43.77 3.56 -32.36
CA GLU A 580 44.76 4.54 -31.89
C GLU A 580 44.83 4.60 -30.36
N GLN A 581 43.69 4.52 -29.65
CA GLN A 581 43.66 4.43 -28.18
C GLN A 581 44.27 3.13 -27.64
N LYS A 582 44.09 1.99 -28.30
CA LYS A 582 44.73 0.72 -27.92
C LYS A 582 46.24 0.72 -28.18
N GLN A 583 46.72 1.37 -29.21
CA GLN A 583 48.15 1.51 -29.46
C GLN A 583 48.81 2.45 -28.45
N GLY A 584 48.18 3.57 -28.09
CA GLY A 584 48.71 4.48 -27.08
C GLY A 584 48.75 3.94 -25.66
N THR A 585 47.94 2.90 -25.32
CA THR A 585 48.04 2.20 -24.02
C THR A 585 49.08 1.08 -24.03
N ALA A 586 49.41 0.49 -25.18
CA ALA A 586 50.48 -0.50 -25.30
C ALA A 586 51.88 0.14 -25.20
N ASP A 587 52.05 1.33 -25.79
CA ASP A 587 53.31 2.08 -25.72
C ASP A 587 53.60 2.71 -24.33
N ALA A 588 52.58 2.80 -23.44
CA ALA A 588 52.73 3.27 -22.06
C ALA A 588 53.04 2.14 -21.06
N GLU A 589 52.80 0.88 -21.38
CA GLU A 589 53.15 -0.28 -20.54
C GLU A 589 54.57 -0.81 -20.81
N ASP A 590 55.18 -0.50 -21.99
CA ASP A 590 56.55 -0.88 -22.30
C ASP A 590 57.63 0.19 -21.88
N SER A 591 57.20 1.24 -21.17
CA SER A 591 58.08 2.31 -20.72
C SER A 591 58.11 2.54 -19.21
N VAL A 592 57.78 1.49 -18.39
CA VAL A 592 57.96 1.51 -16.93
C VAL A 592 58.81 0.33 -16.50
#